data_c1350dbce3f2519ba414b69f567696b1
#
_entry.id   c1350dbce3f2519ba414b69f567696b1
#
_cell.length_a   1.000
_cell.length_b   1.000
_cell.length_c   1.000
_cell.angle_alpha   90.00
_cell.angle_beta   90.00
_cell.angle_gamma   90.00
#
_symmetry.space_group_name_H-M   'P 1'
#
loop_
_entity.id
_entity.type
_entity.pdbx_description
1 polymer ?
#
loop_
_entity_poly.entity_id
_entity_poly.type
_entity_poly.pdbx_seq_one_letter_code
_entity_poly.pdbx_strand_id
1 'polypeptide(L)'
;MTLAVWIIAAILALLLQPKLSLFEYPLNLSVAVVYAFGIKKAMQHSSATGSANVSAEIRATIFGAAVGLIEDVMTGSMIGPNVLSKGLTGFISSFVFRDIFFLWESSLGGIVLCLLTMADGIVVVGSRLLFSNIMIGGRAVVELIVIQAIMNIPIGLLVKPGQKDSEMEQAWSRGRKYN
;
A
#
# COMPACT_ATOMS: atom_id res chain seq x y z
N MET A 1 9.43 14.46 -1.09
CA MET A 1 10.21 13.27 -1.53
C MET A 1 10.02 13.13 -3.04
N THR A 2 11.11 12.98 -3.76
CA THR A 2 11.12 12.79 -5.21
C THR A 2 10.65 11.38 -5.58
N LEU A 3 10.13 11.18 -6.79
CA LEU A 3 9.74 9.86 -7.30
C LEU A 3 10.90 8.85 -7.22
N ALA A 4 12.13 9.33 -7.44
CA ALA A 4 13.34 8.49 -7.35
C ALA A 4 13.50 7.79 -5.99
N VAL A 5 13.21 8.48 -4.89
CA VAL A 5 13.27 7.88 -3.53
C VAL A 5 12.27 6.73 -3.40
N TRP A 6 11.07 6.85 -3.99
CA TRP A 6 10.06 5.80 -3.95
C TRP A 6 10.44 4.60 -4.81
N ILE A 7 11.06 4.84 -5.96
CA ILE A 7 11.59 3.76 -6.82
C ILE A 7 12.70 3.00 -6.08
N ILE A 8 13.63 3.71 -5.45
CA ILE A 8 14.70 3.09 -4.64
C ILE A 8 14.09 2.30 -3.47
N ALA A 9 13.12 2.86 -2.76
CA ALA A 9 12.43 2.17 -1.67
C ALA A 9 11.73 0.90 -2.14
N ALA A 10 11.08 0.93 -3.31
CA ALA A 10 10.42 -0.23 -3.90
C ALA A 10 11.43 -1.32 -4.29
N ILE A 11 12.54 -0.96 -4.93
CA ILE A 11 13.61 -1.90 -5.29
C ILE A 11 14.21 -2.53 -4.03
N LEU A 12 14.51 -1.73 -3.00
CA LEU A 12 15.03 -2.24 -1.72
C LEU A 12 14.02 -3.18 -1.04
N ALA A 13 12.74 -2.83 -1.04
CA ALA A 13 11.69 -3.68 -0.49
C ALA A 13 11.65 -5.04 -1.19
N LEU A 14 11.68 -5.06 -2.53
CA LEU A 14 11.68 -6.28 -3.32
C LEU A 14 12.93 -7.14 -3.10
N LEU A 15 14.10 -6.53 -2.94
CA LEU A 15 15.35 -7.24 -2.68
C LEU A 15 15.43 -7.78 -1.24
N LEU A 16 14.84 -7.09 -0.28
CA LEU A 16 14.86 -7.47 1.13
C LEU A 16 13.74 -8.48 1.47
N GLN A 17 12.62 -8.41 0.77
CA GLN A 17 11.45 -9.26 1.01
C GLN A 17 11.77 -10.75 1.13
N PRO A 18 12.55 -11.40 0.23
CA PRO A 18 12.89 -12.81 0.35
C PRO A 18 13.89 -13.12 1.48
N LYS A 19 14.61 -12.11 1.99
CA LYS A 19 15.58 -12.28 3.08
C LYS A 19 14.98 -12.01 4.46
N LEU A 20 13.92 -11.20 4.51
CA LEU A 20 13.18 -10.88 5.73
C LEU A 20 12.00 -11.85 5.87
N SER A 21 12.30 -13.09 6.22
CA SER A 21 11.28 -14.05 6.62
C SER A 21 11.25 -14.13 8.16
N LEU A 22 10.09 -13.89 8.74
CA LEU A 22 9.82 -14.15 10.14
C LEU A 22 8.99 -15.43 10.23
N PHE A 23 9.43 -16.39 11.04
CA PHE A 23 8.76 -17.69 11.18
C PHE A 23 8.56 -18.44 9.85
N GLU A 24 9.56 -18.39 8.95
CA GLU A 24 9.54 -18.99 7.61
C GLU A 24 8.60 -18.31 6.59
N TYR A 25 7.88 -17.26 6.99
CA TYR A 25 6.99 -16.51 6.10
C TYR A 25 7.64 -15.18 5.66
N PRO A 26 7.74 -14.91 4.35
CA PRO A 26 8.30 -13.65 3.86
C PRO A 26 7.36 -12.49 4.16
N LEU A 27 7.92 -11.37 4.62
CA LEU A 27 7.18 -10.11 4.77
C LEU A 27 6.80 -9.55 3.39
N ASN A 28 5.57 -9.06 3.25
CA ASN A 28 5.13 -8.41 2.00
C ASN A 28 5.45 -6.92 2.03
N LEU A 29 6.74 -6.59 1.91
CA LEU A 29 7.21 -5.20 1.97
C LEU A 29 6.79 -4.38 0.75
N SER A 30 6.60 -5.00 -0.40
CA SER A 30 6.18 -4.31 -1.62
C SER A 30 4.80 -3.66 -1.46
N VAL A 31 3.85 -4.35 -0.82
CA VAL A 31 2.53 -3.79 -0.47
C VAL A 31 2.67 -2.60 0.47
N ALA A 32 3.54 -2.68 1.48
CA ALA A 32 3.75 -1.59 2.43
C ALA A 32 4.30 -0.31 1.75
N VAL A 33 5.23 -0.47 0.81
CA VAL A 33 5.77 0.67 0.04
C VAL A 33 4.71 1.30 -0.87
N VAL A 34 3.92 0.47 -1.57
CA VAL A 34 2.82 0.94 -2.43
C VAL A 34 1.76 1.67 -1.59
N TYR A 35 1.40 1.12 -0.44
CA TYR A 35 0.50 1.72 0.53
C TYR A 35 0.99 3.10 1.00
N ALA A 36 2.23 3.20 1.46
CA ALA A 36 2.82 4.45 1.91
C ALA A 36 2.88 5.52 0.80
N PHE A 37 3.17 5.10 -0.44
CA PHE A 37 3.14 5.98 -1.61
C PHE A 37 1.72 6.50 -1.88
N GLY A 38 0.71 5.62 -1.84
CA GLY A 38 -0.70 5.98 -2.06
C GLY A 38 -1.19 7.02 -1.08
N ILE A 39 -0.94 6.81 0.23
CA ILE A 39 -1.26 7.78 1.28
C ILE A 39 -0.60 9.13 1.00
N LYS A 40 0.70 9.13 0.70
CA LYS A 40 1.43 10.38 0.46
C LYS A 40 0.91 11.13 -0.74
N LYS A 41 0.49 10.44 -1.80
CA LYS A 41 -0.10 11.07 -2.98
C LYS A 41 -1.49 11.65 -2.68
N ALA A 42 -2.32 10.95 -1.91
CA ALA A 42 -3.60 11.46 -1.47
C ALA A 42 -3.47 12.78 -0.69
N MET A 43 -2.50 12.85 0.22
CA MET A 43 -2.22 14.07 0.99
C MET A 43 -1.77 15.25 0.13
N GLN A 44 -0.85 15.00 -0.82
CA GLN A 44 -0.35 16.04 -1.73
C GLN A 44 -1.46 16.61 -2.60
N HIS A 45 -2.44 15.78 -2.99
CA HIS A 45 -3.55 16.21 -3.82
C HIS A 45 -4.55 17.06 -3.03
N SER A 46 -4.80 16.75 -1.77
CA SER A 46 -5.69 17.53 -0.90
C SER A 46 -5.20 18.99 -0.66
N SER A 47 -3.91 19.24 -0.84
CA SER A 47 -3.32 20.59 -0.66
C SER A 47 -3.24 21.41 -1.95
N ALA A 48 -3.46 20.81 -3.12
CA ALA A 48 -3.34 21.48 -4.41
C ALA A 48 -4.72 21.85 -4.97
N THR A 49 -5.22 23.02 -4.62
CA THR A 49 -6.45 23.59 -5.19
C THR A 49 -6.18 24.07 -6.62
N GLY A 50 -6.79 23.43 -7.62
CA GLY A 50 -7.09 24.11 -8.89
C GLY A 50 -6.34 23.72 -10.16
N SER A 51 -5.76 22.55 -10.29
CA SER A 51 -5.18 22.10 -11.57
C SER A 51 -5.70 20.71 -11.95
N ALA A 52 -6.01 20.53 -13.25
CA ALA A 52 -6.43 19.26 -13.87
C ALA A 52 -5.29 18.23 -13.86
N ASN A 53 -4.78 17.91 -12.70
CA ASN A 53 -3.74 16.92 -12.52
C ASN A 53 -4.37 15.53 -12.40
N VAL A 54 -3.69 14.55 -13.00
CA VAL A 54 -3.96 13.13 -12.83
C VAL A 54 -4.21 12.85 -11.35
N SER A 55 -5.36 12.26 -11.03
CA SER A 55 -5.78 12.02 -9.65
C SER A 55 -4.72 11.24 -8.88
N ALA A 56 -4.67 11.43 -7.58
CA ALA A 56 -3.72 10.74 -6.71
C ALA A 56 -3.83 9.21 -6.85
N GLU A 57 -5.06 8.73 -7.06
CA GLU A 57 -5.37 7.32 -7.24
C GLU A 57 -4.70 6.75 -8.49
N ILE A 58 -4.77 7.46 -9.63
CA ILE A 58 -4.16 7.00 -10.88
C ILE A 58 -2.64 6.91 -10.72
N ARG A 59 -2.02 7.90 -10.09
CA ARG A 59 -0.56 7.89 -9.84
C ARG A 59 -0.16 6.75 -8.91
N ALA A 60 -0.95 6.49 -7.87
CA ALA A 60 -0.71 5.40 -6.93
C ALA A 60 -0.93 4.03 -7.60
N THR A 61 -1.96 3.91 -8.46
CA THR A 61 -2.21 2.71 -9.27
C THR A 61 -1.06 2.40 -10.22
N ILE A 62 -0.59 3.40 -10.98
CA ILE A 62 0.53 3.24 -11.92
C ILE A 62 1.80 2.83 -11.16
N PHE A 63 2.08 3.46 -10.02
CA PHE A 63 3.23 3.11 -9.21
C PHE A 63 3.12 1.68 -8.68
N GLY A 64 1.96 1.30 -8.13
CA GLY A 64 1.71 -0.06 -7.64
C GLY A 64 1.83 -1.10 -8.76
N ALA A 65 1.24 -0.83 -9.93
CA ALA A 65 1.34 -1.72 -11.10
C ALA A 65 2.80 -1.89 -11.57
N ALA A 66 3.60 -0.81 -11.57
CA ALA A 66 5.02 -0.88 -11.90
C ALA A 66 5.82 -1.73 -10.90
N VAL A 67 5.57 -1.56 -9.59
CA VAL A 67 6.18 -2.40 -8.55
C VAL A 67 5.79 -3.86 -8.72
N GLY A 68 4.50 -4.14 -8.97
CA GLY A 68 4.00 -5.48 -9.22
C GLY A 68 4.59 -6.13 -10.47
N LEU A 69 4.81 -5.35 -11.55
CA LEU A 69 5.47 -5.83 -12.75
C LEU A 69 6.92 -6.26 -12.48
N ILE A 70 7.66 -5.45 -11.75
CA ILE A 70 9.03 -5.79 -11.36
C ILE A 70 9.03 -7.08 -10.52
N GLU A 71 8.10 -7.22 -9.58
CA GLU A 71 7.97 -8.42 -8.75
C GLU A 71 7.62 -9.66 -9.56
N ASP A 72 6.68 -9.57 -10.52
CA ASP A 72 6.35 -10.68 -11.41
C ASP A 72 7.57 -11.12 -12.25
N VAL A 73 8.34 -10.16 -12.76
CA VAL A 73 9.57 -10.44 -13.52
C VAL A 73 10.64 -11.07 -12.64
N MET A 74 10.85 -10.54 -11.42
CA MET A 74 11.86 -11.05 -10.49
C MET A 74 11.56 -12.46 -9.99
N THR A 75 10.29 -12.77 -9.81
CA THR A 75 9.85 -14.11 -9.35
C THR A 75 9.82 -15.12 -10.48
N GLY A 76 10.00 -14.71 -11.74
CA GLY A 76 9.91 -15.58 -12.91
C GLY A 76 8.53 -16.24 -13.07
N SER A 77 7.52 -15.70 -12.41
CA SER A 77 6.15 -16.18 -12.45
C SER A 77 5.39 -15.60 -13.64
N MET A 78 4.14 -16.01 -13.80
CA MET A 78 3.24 -15.39 -14.77
C MET A 78 3.16 -13.89 -14.54
N ILE A 79 3.35 -13.08 -15.58
CA ILE A 79 3.21 -11.63 -15.53
C ILE A 79 1.72 -11.28 -15.42
N GLY A 80 1.36 -10.47 -14.45
CA GLY A 80 0.01 -9.92 -14.28
C GLY A 80 -0.55 -9.99 -12.87
N PRO A 81 -0.46 -11.11 -12.13
CA PRO A 81 -1.03 -11.21 -10.79
C PRO A 81 -0.58 -10.13 -9.82
N ASN A 82 0.73 -9.89 -9.71
CA ASN A 82 1.25 -8.82 -8.85
C ASN A 82 1.01 -7.43 -9.43
N VAL A 83 1.02 -7.27 -10.76
CA VAL A 83 0.65 -6.00 -11.43
C VAL A 83 -0.76 -5.59 -11.02
N LEU A 84 -1.72 -6.51 -11.13
CA LEU A 84 -3.12 -6.25 -10.79
C LEU A 84 -3.29 -5.97 -9.30
N SER A 85 -2.73 -6.82 -8.46
CA SER A 85 -2.86 -6.72 -7.02
C SER A 85 -2.27 -5.43 -6.45
N LYS A 86 -1.04 -5.09 -6.82
CA LYS A 86 -0.37 -3.89 -6.33
C LYS A 86 -0.90 -2.61 -6.97
N GLY A 87 -1.38 -2.67 -8.21
CA GLY A 87 -2.14 -1.58 -8.82
C GLY A 87 -3.42 -1.28 -8.04
N LEU A 88 -4.18 -2.31 -7.69
CA LEU A 88 -5.38 -2.19 -6.86
C LEU A 88 -5.06 -1.67 -5.45
N THR A 89 -4.00 -2.18 -4.83
CA THR A 89 -3.50 -1.69 -3.53
C THR A 89 -3.17 -0.20 -3.58
N GLY A 90 -2.49 0.27 -4.61
CA GLY A 90 -2.18 1.68 -4.81
C GLY A 90 -3.44 2.54 -4.95
N PHE A 91 -4.41 2.08 -5.74
CA PHE A 91 -5.70 2.74 -5.90
C PHE A 91 -6.44 2.85 -4.57
N ILE A 92 -6.68 1.71 -3.90
CA ILE A 92 -7.46 1.65 -2.67
C ILE A 92 -6.80 2.46 -1.55
N SER A 93 -5.48 2.38 -1.39
CA SER A 93 -4.78 3.12 -0.35
C SER A 93 -4.93 4.63 -0.50
N SER A 94 -4.88 5.15 -1.74
CA SER A 94 -5.08 6.56 -2.01
C SER A 94 -6.54 6.99 -1.84
N PHE A 95 -7.48 6.17 -2.33
CA PHE A 95 -8.92 6.42 -2.23
C PHE A 95 -9.42 6.42 -0.78
N VAL A 96 -9.07 5.36 -0.02
CA VAL A 96 -9.50 5.21 1.38
C VAL A 96 -8.99 6.36 2.23
N PHE A 97 -7.75 6.77 2.02
CA PHE A 97 -7.17 7.88 2.78
C PHE A 97 -7.82 9.22 2.45
N ARG A 98 -8.17 9.46 1.19
CA ARG A 98 -8.78 10.73 0.76
C ARG A 98 -10.23 10.86 1.18
N ASP A 99 -11.02 9.81 0.96
CA ASP A 99 -12.49 9.90 0.99
C ASP A 99 -13.11 9.32 2.26
N ILE A 100 -12.42 8.40 2.95
CA ILE A 100 -12.97 7.70 4.12
C ILE A 100 -12.39 8.21 5.44
N PHE A 101 -11.10 8.49 5.49
CA PHE A 101 -10.45 8.88 6.74
C PHE A 101 -10.14 10.37 6.82
N PHE A 102 -11.04 11.13 7.45
CA PHE A 102 -10.80 12.54 7.80
C PHE A 102 -9.87 12.69 9.01
N LEU A 103 -9.86 11.72 9.92
CA LEU A 103 -9.00 11.69 11.10
C LEU A 103 -8.12 10.44 11.02
N TRP A 104 -6.83 10.65 10.86
CA TRP A 104 -5.87 9.57 10.83
C TRP A 104 -5.38 9.22 12.22
N GLU A 105 -5.65 7.99 12.63
CA GLU A 105 -5.07 7.40 13.81
C GLU A 105 -4.07 6.32 13.39
N SER A 106 -2.91 6.23 14.06
CA SER A 106 -1.87 5.23 13.71
C SER A 106 -2.39 3.80 13.73
N SER A 107 -3.33 3.49 14.62
CA SER A 107 -4.01 2.19 14.70
C SER A 107 -4.73 1.82 13.41
N LEU A 108 -5.40 2.78 12.78
CA LEU A 108 -6.08 2.59 11.49
C LEU A 108 -5.09 2.25 10.38
N GLY A 109 -3.88 2.83 10.40
CA GLY A 109 -2.84 2.52 9.42
C GLY A 109 -2.44 1.05 9.42
N GLY A 110 -2.31 0.46 10.61
CA GLY A 110 -2.02 -0.96 10.77
C GLY A 110 -3.15 -1.85 10.24
N ILE A 111 -4.40 -1.53 10.59
CA ILE A 111 -5.59 -2.28 10.16
C ILE A 111 -5.74 -2.21 8.63
N VAL A 112 -5.64 -1.01 8.04
CA VAL A 112 -5.76 -0.83 6.59
C VAL A 112 -4.66 -1.59 5.85
N LEU A 113 -3.41 -1.52 6.31
CA LEU A 113 -2.33 -2.28 5.67
C LEU A 113 -2.52 -3.79 5.80
N CYS A 114 -3.04 -4.28 6.94
CA CYS A 114 -3.40 -5.68 7.12
C CYS A 114 -4.44 -6.12 6.08
N LEU A 115 -5.54 -5.37 5.95
CA LEU A 115 -6.61 -5.66 4.98
C LEU A 115 -6.10 -5.60 3.53
N LEU A 116 -5.26 -4.62 3.19
CA LEU A 116 -4.67 -4.51 1.87
C LEU A 116 -3.71 -5.68 1.57
N THR A 117 -2.94 -6.14 2.55
CA THR A 117 -2.08 -7.32 2.41
C THR A 117 -2.91 -8.58 2.19
N MET A 118 -4.03 -8.74 2.89
CA MET A 118 -4.96 -9.85 2.65
C MET A 118 -5.55 -9.79 1.23
N ALA A 119 -6.00 -8.61 0.80
CA ALA A 119 -6.54 -8.41 -0.53
C ALA A 119 -5.49 -8.69 -1.61
N ASP A 120 -4.23 -8.24 -1.41
CA ASP A 120 -3.09 -8.54 -2.29
C ASP A 120 -2.91 -10.05 -2.45
N GLY A 121 -2.82 -10.78 -1.35
CA GLY A 121 -2.67 -12.23 -1.38
C GLY A 121 -3.83 -12.94 -2.09
N ILE A 122 -5.07 -12.53 -1.83
CA ILE A 122 -6.27 -13.11 -2.46
C ILE A 122 -6.25 -12.86 -3.97
N VAL A 123 -5.93 -11.64 -4.42
CA VAL A 123 -5.86 -11.30 -5.85
C VAL A 123 -4.74 -12.06 -6.56
N VAL A 124 -3.55 -12.15 -5.95
CA VAL A 124 -2.42 -12.90 -6.52
C VAL A 124 -2.76 -14.38 -6.64
N VAL A 125 -3.26 -15.00 -5.57
CA VAL A 125 -3.61 -16.42 -5.58
C VAL A 125 -4.80 -16.69 -6.50
N GLY A 126 -5.84 -15.86 -6.43
CA GLY A 126 -7.01 -15.99 -7.31
C GLY A 126 -6.64 -15.89 -8.79
N SER A 127 -5.77 -14.93 -9.13
CA SER A 127 -5.27 -14.80 -10.51
C SER A 127 -4.48 -16.03 -10.94
N ARG A 128 -3.62 -16.58 -10.08
CA ARG A 128 -2.86 -17.81 -10.38
C ARG A 128 -3.76 -19.02 -10.54
N LEU A 129 -4.80 -19.17 -9.71
CA LEU A 129 -5.76 -20.26 -9.84
C LEU A 129 -6.58 -20.17 -11.14
N LEU A 130 -6.89 -18.97 -11.60
CA LEU A 130 -7.67 -18.77 -12.83
C LEU A 130 -6.83 -19.01 -14.10
N PHE A 131 -5.55 -18.65 -14.08
CA PHE A 131 -4.71 -18.62 -15.27
C PHE A 131 -3.60 -19.67 -15.29
N SER A 132 -3.30 -20.31 -14.15
CA SER A 132 -2.35 -21.42 -14.09
C SER A 132 -3.02 -22.63 -13.45
N ASN A 133 -3.01 -23.79 -14.11
CA ASN A 133 -3.57 -25.04 -13.60
C ASN A 133 -2.77 -25.61 -12.40
N ILE A 134 -2.29 -24.77 -11.50
CA ILE A 134 -1.52 -25.20 -10.33
C ILE A 134 -2.50 -25.42 -9.18
N MET A 135 -2.65 -26.66 -8.75
CA MET A 135 -3.35 -26.98 -7.51
C MET A 135 -2.47 -26.57 -6.31
N ILE A 136 -2.80 -25.45 -5.70
CA ILE A 136 -2.16 -25.00 -4.47
C ILE A 136 -3.01 -25.50 -3.30
N GLY A 137 -2.39 -26.12 -2.29
CA GLY A 137 -3.08 -26.58 -1.08
C GLY A 137 -3.74 -25.40 -0.36
N GLY A 138 -5.07 -25.32 -0.38
CA GLY A 138 -5.83 -24.16 0.06
C GLY A 138 -5.51 -23.71 1.50
N ARG A 139 -5.25 -24.66 2.41
CA ARG A 139 -4.95 -24.36 3.82
C ARG A 139 -3.61 -23.60 3.96
N ALA A 140 -2.56 -24.07 3.32
CA ALA A 140 -1.23 -23.43 3.39
C ALA A 140 -1.25 -22.01 2.80
N VAL A 141 -2.06 -21.79 1.75
CA VAL A 141 -2.23 -20.46 1.15
C VAL A 141 -2.95 -19.50 2.09
N VAL A 142 -4.03 -19.93 2.74
CA VAL A 142 -4.76 -19.11 3.70
C VAL A 142 -3.86 -18.76 4.89
N GLU A 143 -3.13 -19.72 5.44
CA GLU A 143 -2.17 -19.50 6.52
C GLU A 143 -1.10 -18.46 6.10
N LEU A 144 -0.53 -18.58 4.91
CA LEU A 144 0.45 -17.64 4.37
C LEU A 144 -0.11 -16.20 4.30
N ILE A 145 -1.30 -16.04 3.72
CA ILE A 145 -1.93 -14.71 3.54
C ILE A 145 -2.22 -14.06 4.90
N VAL A 146 -2.78 -14.83 5.84
CA VAL A 146 -3.14 -14.33 7.16
C VAL A 146 -1.89 -13.94 7.95
N ILE A 147 -0.86 -14.76 7.95
CA ILE A 147 0.38 -14.48 8.67
C ILE A 147 1.07 -13.25 8.08
N GLN A 148 1.19 -13.14 6.77
CA GLN A 148 1.76 -11.95 6.12
C GLN A 148 0.98 -10.68 6.45
N ALA A 149 -0.36 -10.75 6.48
CA ALA A 149 -1.19 -9.61 6.82
C ALA A 149 -0.98 -9.14 8.26
N ILE A 150 -0.92 -10.06 9.21
CA ILE A 150 -0.65 -9.75 10.62
C ILE A 150 0.75 -9.16 10.78
N MET A 151 1.75 -9.71 10.10
CA MET A 151 3.13 -9.23 10.17
C MET A 151 3.32 -7.84 9.57
N ASN A 152 2.46 -7.40 8.68
CA ASN A 152 2.48 -6.05 8.12
C ASN A 152 1.83 -5.00 9.04
N ILE A 153 1.08 -5.39 10.09
CA ILE A 153 0.47 -4.43 11.03
C ILE A 153 1.49 -3.47 11.65
N PRO A 154 2.62 -3.91 12.20
CA PRO A 154 3.61 -2.99 12.78
C PRO A 154 4.13 -1.98 11.77
N ILE A 155 4.30 -2.37 10.51
CA ILE A 155 4.74 -1.47 9.44
C ILE A 155 3.67 -0.40 9.17
N GLY A 156 2.40 -0.79 9.14
CA GLY A 156 1.29 0.14 8.97
C GLY A 156 1.18 1.16 10.11
N LEU A 157 1.49 0.77 11.34
CA LEU A 157 1.54 1.68 12.50
C LEU A 157 2.64 2.74 12.38
N LEU A 158 3.75 2.42 11.70
CA LEU A 158 4.88 3.33 11.48
C LEU A 158 4.64 4.31 10.31
N VAL A 159 3.75 3.97 9.39
CA VAL A 159 3.39 4.85 8.28
C VAL A 159 2.51 5.98 8.79
N LYS A 160 3.14 7.08 9.19
CA LYS A 160 2.43 8.31 9.59
C LYS A 160 2.21 9.19 8.37
N PRO A 161 0.97 9.62 8.08
CA PRO A 161 0.75 10.70 7.16
C PRO A 161 1.41 11.96 7.74
N GLY A 162 2.22 12.66 6.95
CA GLY A 162 2.88 13.88 7.41
C GLY A 162 1.83 14.99 7.59
N GLN A 163 1.75 15.51 8.79
CA GLN A 163 1.36 16.88 9.15
C GLN A 163 0.10 17.53 8.52
N LYS A 164 -1.04 16.85 8.50
CA LYS A 164 -2.33 17.54 8.35
C LYS A 164 -2.82 18.09 9.71
N ASP A 165 -2.33 17.50 10.81
CA ASP A 165 -2.75 17.85 12.17
C ASP A 165 -2.36 19.27 12.57
N SER A 166 -1.19 19.76 12.15
CA SER A 166 -0.73 21.10 12.50
C SER A 166 -1.51 22.23 11.81
N GLU A 167 -1.98 22.01 10.58
CA GLU A 167 -2.78 23.02 9.87
C GLU A 167 -4.21 23.08 10.41
N MET A 168 -4.79 21.93 10.76
CA MET A 168 -6.12 21.85 11.33
C MET A 168 -6.14 22.38 12.78
N GLU A 169 -5.12 22.08 13.58
CA GLU A 169 -4.95 22.60 14.94
C GLU A 169 -4.70 24.11 14.93
N GLN A 170 -3.94 24.63 13.96
CA GLN A 170 -3.75 26.05 13.75
C GLN A 170 -5.03 26.76 13.26
N ALA A 171 -5.83 26.12 12.40
CA ALA A 171 -7.10 26.65 11.97
C ALA A 171 -8.11 26.69 13.14
N TRP A 172 -8.12 25.65 13.98
CA TRP A 172 -8.96 25.58 15.18
C TRP A 172 -8.54 26.58 16.26
N SER A 173 -7.25 26.79 16.45
CA SER A 173 -6.72 27.78 17.40
C SER A 173 -6.97 29.22 16.93
N ARG A 174 -6.98 29.47 15.62
CA ARG A 174 -7.36 30.80 15.07
C ARG A 174 -8.86 31.05 15.20
N GLY A 175 -9.73 30.08 14.96
CA GLY A 175 -11.18 30.25 15.15
C GLY A 175 -11.60 30.57 16.58
N ARG A 176 -10.84 30.09 17.58
CA ARG A 176 -11.10 30.35 19.01
C ARG A 176 -10.70 31.75 19.50
N LYS A 177 -9.92 32.50 18.73
CA LYS A 177 -9.51 33.87 19.07
C LYS A 177 -10.53 34.96 18.66
N TYR A 178 -11.59 34.57 17.95
CA TYR A 178 -12.60 35.51 17.46
C TYR A 178 -13.99 35.29 18.09
N ASN A 179 -14.11 34.45 19.10
CA ASN A 179 -15.27 34.29 19.98
C ASN A 179 -14.87 34.63 21.42
#